data_29c5a17bb78ebca339d58037919948fb
#
_entry.id   29c5a17bb78ebca339d58037919948fb
#
_cell.length_a   1.000
_cell.length_b   1.000
_cell.length_c   1.000
_cell.angle_alpha   90.00
_cell.angle_beta   90.00
_cell.angle_gamma   90.00
#
_symmetry.space_group_name_H-M   'P 1'
#
loop_
_entity.id
_entity.type
_entity.pdbx_description
1 polymer ?
#
loop_
_entity_poly.entity_id
_entity_poly.type
_entity_poly.pdbx_seq_one_letter_code
_entity_poly.pdbx_strand_id
1 'polypeptide(L)'
;MCAFGLGVMMLAGTVSAGKTYYSFTLNTTGKSYVKSVNVNRKTILSDPWTLNVLSISYPSGTAGIRYAPYKVQGSVVCTKSGIWRKSKGYTTVKYGDGDAAKMNYALAAREDDTATGKATTHGWWNADKLKNQ
;
A
#
# COMPACT_ATOMS: atom_id res chain seq x y z
N MET A 1 -22.22 -3.67 -22.50
CA MET A 1 -21.58 -3.64 -22.15
C MET A 1 -20.85 -3.65 -21.41
N CYS A 2 -20.58 -3.91 -21.16
CA CYS A 2 -19.94 -3.92 -20.45
C CYS A 2 -19.00 -3.72 -20.32
N ALA A 3 -18.67 -3.69 -20.59
CA ALA A 3 -17.78 -3.51 -20.44
C ALA A 3 -17.24 -2.96 -19.82
N PHE A 4 -17.42 -2.83 -19.61
CA PHE A 4 -16.97 -2.48 -18.97
C PHE A 4 -16.78 -2.59 -18.34
N GLY A 5 -17.15 -2.47 -18.36
CA GLY A 5 -17.07 -2.85 -17.36
C GLY A 5 -16.12 -3.75 -17.23
N LEU A 6 -15.87 -4.17 -17.81
CA LEU A 6 -14.96 -4.90 -17.82
C LEU A 6 -13.83 -4.58 -17.20
N GLY A 7 -13.49 -3.54 -17.60
CA GLY A 7 -12.29 -3.22 -17.05
C GLY A 7 -12.26 -3.51 -15.67
N VAL A 8 -13.25 -3.32 -15.19
CA VAL A 8 -13.33 -3.51 -13.88
C VAL A 8 -13.04 -4.83 -13.48
N MET A 9 -13.54 -5.71 -14.15
CA MET A 9 -13.44 -6.93 -13.71
C MET A 9 -12.13 -7.35 -13.75
N MET A 10 -11.43 -6.89 -14.62
CA MET A 10 -10.20 -7.32 -14.62
C MET A 10 -9.59 -7.01 -13.42
N LEU A 11 -10.07 -6.10 -12.76
CA LEU A 11 -9.52 -5.88 -11.51
C LEU A 11 -9.60 -7.09 -10.71
N ALA A 12 -10.64 -7.81 -10.80
CA ALA A 12 -10.72 -9.03 -10.05
C ALA A 12 -9.61 -9.93 -10.49
N GLY A 13 -9.34 -9.92 -11.78
CA GLY A 13 -8.29 -10.75 -12.28
C GLY A 13 -6.91 -10.29 -11.85
N THR A 14 -6.77 -9.09 -11.33
CA THR A 14 -5.47 -8.62 -10.91
C THR A 14 -5.20 -8.86 -9.44
N VAL A 15 -6.09 -9.52 -8.73
CA VAL A 15 -5.82 -9.90 -7.35
C VAL A 15 -4.74 -10.95 -7.34
N SER A 16 -3.66 -10.70 -6.65
CA SER A 16 -2.49 -11.56 -6.66
C SER A 16 -2.32 -12.27 -5.33
N ALA A 17 -1.86 -13.53 -5.36
CA ALA A 17 -1.48 -14.23 -4.16
C ALA A 17 -0.01 -13.99 -3.81
N GLY A 18 0.72 -13.30 -4.65
CA GLY A 18 2.12 -13.02 -4.44
C GLY A 18 2.42 -11.54 -4.41
N LYS A 19 3.54 -11.17 -4.98
CA LYS A 19 3.97 -9.77 -5.02
C LYS A 19 3.00 -8.95 -5.85
N THR A 20 2.53 -7.85 -5.27
CA THR A 20 1.73 -6.86 -5.97
C THR A 20 2.55 -5.59 -6.06
N TYR A 21 2.86 -5.16 -7.27
CA TYR A 21 3.74 -4.02 -7.48
C TYR A 21 2.99 -2.70 -7.35
N TYR A 22 3.65 -1.71 -6.78
CA TYR A 22 3.11 -0.38 -6.61
C TYR A 22 4.09 0.67 -7.13
N SER A 23 3.56 1.82 -7.48
CA SER A 23 4.34 3.00 -7.83
C SER A 23 3.52 4.23 -7.44
N PHE A 24 4.12 5.11 -6.67
CA PHE A 24 3.47 6.33 -6.24
C PHE A 24 4.30 7.55 -6.61
N THR A 25 3.61 8.59 -7.07
CA THR A 25 4.15 9.93 -7.12
C THR A 25 3.26 10.77 -6.20
N LEU A 26 3.84 11.25 -5.11
CA LEU A 26 3.10 11.97 -4.09
C LEU A 26 3.45 13.45 -4.17
N ASN A 27 2.44 14.28 -4.21
CA ASN A 27 2.61 15.72 -4.23
C ASN A 27 2.28 16.29 -2.86
N THR A 28 2.91 17.39 -2.57
CA THR A 28 2.93 17.92 -1.24
C THR A 28 1.66 18.49 -0.69
N THR A 29 0.68 18.66 -1.48
CA THR A 29 -0.53 19.24 -0.97
C THR A 29 -1.32 18.27 -0.15
N GLY A 30 -0.89 17.02 -0.14
CA GLY A 30 -1.73 16.03 0.45
C GLY A 30 -1.17 15.44 1.68
N LYS A 31 -1.80 15.75 2.75
CA LYS A 31 -1.69 14.95 3.93
C LYS A 31 -2.58 13.75 3.80
N SER A 32 -3.18 13.57 2.63
CA SER A 32 -4.10 12.47 2.36
C SER A 32 -3.39 11.30 1.73
N TYR A 33 -3.85 10.10 2.04
CA TYR A 33 -3.32 8.91 1.42
C TYR A 33 -3.77 8.81 -0.04
N VAL A 34 -2.84 8.36 -0.88
CA VAL A 34 -3.12 7.98 -2.27
C VAL A 34 -3.08 6.46 -2.31
N LYS A 35 -4.06 5.84 -2.94
CA LYS A 35 -4.10 4.38 -3.02
C LYS A 35 -3.56 3.88 -4.35
N SER A 36 -2.99 2.68 -4.32
CA SER A 36 -2.53 2.01 -5.53
C SER A 36 -3.71 1.48 -6.34
N VAL A 37 -3.46 1.21 -7.61
CA VAL A 37 -4.50 0.66 -8.49
C VAL A 37 -4.62 -0.85 -8.30
N ASN A 38 -3.49 -1.50 -8.09
CA ASN A 38 -3.47 -2.96 -7.97
C ASN A 38 -3.89 -3.39 -6.58
N VAL A 39 -4.60 -4.50 -6.50
CA VAL A 39 -5.10 -5.02 -5.24
C VAL A 39 -4.47 -6.37 -4.93
N ASN A 40 -4.47 -6.72 -3.67
CA ASN A 40 -3.96 -7.97 -3.15
C ASN A 40 -4.96 -8.51 -2.14
N ARG A 41 -5.23 -9.80 -2.21
CA ARG A 41 -6.21 -10.39 -1.30
C ARG A 41 -5.54 -10.96 -0.07
N LYS A 42 -6.04 -10.57 1.09
CA LYS A 42 -5.63 -11.17 2.34
C LYS A 42 -6.40 -12.46 2.56
N THR A 43 -5.67 -13.52 2.81
CA THR A 43 -6.25 -14.86 3.00
C THR A 43 -5.96 -15.45 4.37
N ILE A 44 -4.93 -15.00 5.05
CA ILE A 44 -4.53 -15.51 6.36
C ILE A 44 -4.64 -14.40 7.39
N LEU A 45 -5.67 -14.49 8.24
CA LEU A 45 -5.95 -13.41 9.19
C LEU A 45 -4.80 -13.10 10.12
N SER A 46 -4.07 -14.11 10.57
CA SER A 46 -2.98 -13.92 11.52
C SER A 46 -1.69 -13.39 10.90
N ASP A 47 -1.60 -13.36 9.58
CA ASP A 47 -0.36 -12.90 8.95
C ASP A 47 -0.24 -11.38 9.01
N PRO A 48 0.98 -10.84 9.19
CA PRO A 48 1.24 -9.44 8.96
C PRO A 48 1.19 -9.16 7.46
N TRP A 49 1.11 -7.91 7.08
CA TRP A 49 1.31 -7.55 5.68
C TRP A 49 2.80 -7.32 5.42
N THR A 50 3.16 -7.38 4.17
CA THR A 50 4.56 -7.31 3.76
C THR A 50 4.78 -6.13 2.84
N LEU A 51 5.88 -5.42 3.02
CA LEU A 51 6.26 -4.30 2.16
C LEU A 51 7.73 -4.44 1.78
N ASN A 52 8.03 -4.28 0.50
CA ASN A 52 9.41 -4.15 0.06
C ASN A 52 9.56 -2.87 -0.76
N VAL A 53 10.28 -1.92 -0.20
CA VAL A 53 10.55 -0.66 -0.87
C VAL A 53 11.78 -0.84 -1.73
N LEU A 54 11.61 -0.76 -3.06
CA LEU A 54 12.71 -0.92 -4.01
C LEU A 54 13.31 0.43 -4.39
N SER A 55 12.54 1.49 -4.32
CA SER A 55 13.02 2.83 -4.59
C SER A 55 12.21 3.83 -3.77
N ILE A 56 12.85 4.82 -3.21
CA ILE A 56 12.20 5.84 -2.42
C ILE A 56 12.97 7.17 -2.51
N SER A 57 12.25 8.24 -2.74
CA SER A 57 12.80 9.59 -2.75
C SER A 57 11.77 10.52 -2.12
N TYR A 58 12.20 11.37 -1.22
CA TYR A 58 11.32 12.27 -0.48
C TYR A 58 12.10 13.50 -0.03
N PRO A 59 11.41 14.61 0.31
CA PRO A 59 12.10 15.81 0.75
C PRO A 59 12.90 15.58 2.02
N SER A 60 14.10 16.13 2.10
CA SER A 60 14.95 15.96 3.26
C SER A 60 14.32 16.60 4.49
N GLY A 61 14.64 16.08 5.65
CA GLY A 61 14.12 16.59 6.92
C GLY A 61 12.73 16.11 7.28
N THR A 62 12.13 15.22 6.46
CA THR A 62 10.81 14.67 6.74
C THR A 62 10.90 13.23 7.23
N ALA A 63 9.77 12.67 7.63
CA ALA A 63 9.71 11.30 8.12
C ALA A 63 9.73 10.26 7.00
N GLY A 64 9.84 10.69 5.75
CA GLY A 64 9.82 9.78 4.62
C GLY A 64 8.40 9.59 4.08
N ILE A 65 8.07 8.35 3.77
CA ILE A 65 6.76 8.00 3.23
C ILE A 65 6.09 7.00 4.16
N ARG A 66 4.82 7.24 4.47
CA ARG A 66 4.01 6.32 5.26
C ARG A 66 3.19 5.44 4.34
N TYR A 67 3.22 4.14 4.58
CA TYR A 67 2.47 3.15 3.83
C TYR A 67 1.48 2.48 4.76
N ALA A 68 0.29 2.18 4.27
CA ALA A 68 -0.72 1.47 5.05
C ALA A 68 -1.62 0.65 4.13
N PRO A 69 -2.16 -0.48 4.62
CA PRO A 69 -3.16 -1.20 3.85
C PRO A 69 -4.43 -0.38 3.71
N TYR A 70 -5.11 -0.55 2.59
CA TYR A 70 -6.35 0.15 2.30
C TYR A 70 -7.42 -0.90 1.98
N LYS A 71 -8.49 -0.94 2.77
CA LYS A 71 -9.60 -1.85 2.51
C LYS A 71 -10.38 -1.34 1.31
N VAL A 72 -10.40 -2.12 0.24
CA VAL A 72 -11.12 -1.73 -0.96
C VAL A 72 -12.62 -1.66 -0.68
N GLN A 73 -13.15 -2.68 -0.03
CA GLN A 73 -14.53 -2.66 0.41
C GLN A 73 -14.63 -1.75 1.64
N GLY A 74 -15.41 -0.72 1.56
CA GLY A 74 -15.54 0.27 2.61
C GLY A 74 -14.63 1.48 2.45
N SER A 75 -13.67 1.43 1.54
CA SER A 75 -12.78 2.56 1.23
C SER A 75 -12.09 3.15 2.47
N VAL A 76 -11.45 2.28 3.25
CA VAL A 76 -10.86 2.68 4.53
C VAL A 76 -9.36 2.43 4.55
N VAL A 77 -8.58 3.47 4.88
CA VAL A 77 -7.16 3.31 5.15
C VAL A 77 -6.99 2.74 6.56
N CYS A 78 -6.24 1.65 6.66
CA CYS A 78 -5.94 1.03 7.95
C CYS A 78 -4.79 1.76 8.62
N THR A 79 -5.07 2.94 9.16
CA THR A 79 -4.01 3.81 9.69
C THR A 79 -3.25 3.20 10.86
N LYS A 80 -3.88 2.35 11.65
CA LYS A 80 -3.20 1.68 12.76
C LYS A 80 -2.23 0.61 12.30
N SER A 81 -2.31 0.23 11.04
CA SER A 81 -1.45 -0.79 10.45
C SER A 81 -0.34 -0.19 9.59
N GLY A 82 -0.15 1.12 9.65
CA GLY A 82 0.80 1.80 8.79
C GLY A 82 2.22 1.82 9.31
N ILE A 83 3.17 2.12 8.43
CA ILE A 83 4.57 2.25 8.77
C ILE A 83 5.24 3.37 7.98
N TRP A 84 6.11 4.13 8.64
CA TRP A 84 6.95 5.13 7.99
C TRP A 84 8.24 4.46 7.50
N ARG A 85 8.63 4.77 6.26
CA ARG A 85 9.89 4.27 5.71
C ARG A 85 10.72 5.42 5.17
N LYS A 86 12.02 5.35 5.39
CA LYS A 86 13.00 6.32 4.88
C LYS A 86 13.96 5.71 3.88
N SER A 87 14.06 4.40 3.82
CA SER A 87 15.03 3.72 2.97
C SER A 87 14.44 2.47 2.35
N LYS A 88 15.13 1.95 1.36
CA LYS A 88 14.76 0.70 0.71
C LYS A 88 14.81 -0.44 1.72
N GLY A 89 14.09 -1.46 1.43
CA GLY A 89 14.15 -2.70 2.21
C GLY A 89 12.83 -3.39 2.39
N TYR A 90 12.94 -4.61 2.84
CA TYR A 90 11.84 -5.52 3.10
C TYR A 90 11.44 -5.42 4.58
N THR A 91 10.15 -5.45 4.84
CA THR A 91 9.64 -5.49 6.20
C THR A 91 8.26 -6.15 6.25
N THR A 92 7.93 -6.70 7.41
CA THR A 92 6.56 -7.15 7.69
C THR A 92 5.99 -6.25 8.76
N VAL A 93 4.70 -5.97 8.67
CA VAL A 93 4.02 -5.04 9.58
C VAL A 93 2.76 -5.67 10.10
N LYS A 94 2.56 -5.66 11.40
CA LYS A 94 1.35 -6.21 12.00
C LYS A 94 0.15 -5.34 11.69
N TYR A 95 -0.98 -5.97 11.48
CA TYR A 95 -2.24 -5.25 11.40
C TYR A 95 -2.65 -4.76 12.79
N GLY A 96 -3.15 -3.55 12.86
CA GLY A 96 -3.76 -3.04 14.08
C GLY A 96 -5.11 -3.70 14.34
N ASP A 97 -5.63 -3.51 15.55
CA ASP A 97 -6.86 -4.14 15.97
C ASP A 97 -8.01 -3.80 15.01
N GLY A 98 -8.68 -4.82 14.53
CA GLY A 98 -9.84 -4.66 13.65
C GLY A 98 -9.47 -4.41 12.18
N ASP A 99 -8.19 -4.33 11.84
CA ASP A 99 -7.78 -4.01 10.48
C ASP A 99 -7.63 -5.24 9.60
N ALA A 100 -7.33 -6.40 10.15
CA ALA A 100 -7.16 -7.61 9.37
C ALA A 100 -8.51 -8.24 9.02
N ALA A 101 -8.72 -8.54 7.75
CA ALA A 101 -9.92 -9.22 7.28
C ALA A 101 -9.60 -9.98 5.99
N LYS A 102 -10.33 -11.06 5.72
CA LYS A 102 -10.16 -11.80 4.49
C LYS A 102 -10.88 -11.04 3.38
N MET A 103 -10.18 -10.11 2.76
CA MET A 103 -10.75 -9.24 1.75
C MET A 103 -9.64 -8.68 0.86
N ASN A 104 -10.02 -7.92 -0.15
CA ASN A 104 -9.07 -7.27 -1.04
C ASN A 104 -8.57 -5.97 -0.41
N TYR A 105 -7.26 -5.75 -0.52
CA TYR A 105 -6.62 -4.54 -0.06
C TYR A 105 -5.86 -3.89 -1.21
N ALA A 106 -5.80 -2.58 -1.21
CA ALA A 106 -4.83 -1.82 -1.98
C ALA A 106 -3.74 -1.34 -1.02
N LEU A 107 -2.67 -0.80 -1.53
CA LEU A 107 -1.67 -0.13 -0.72
C LEU A 107 -1.95 1.37 -0.78
N ALA A 108 -1.85 2.05 0.34
CA ALA A 108 -1.97 3.49 0.40
C ALA A 108 -0.66 4.10 0.89
N ALA A 109 -0.35 5.29 0.42
CA ALA A 109 0.85 5.99 0.82
C ALA A 109 0.60 7.48 0.93
N ARG A 110 1.35 8.15 1.81
CA ARG A 110 1.33 9.61 1.93
C ARG A 110 2.68 10.13 2.41
N GLU A 111 2.89 11.41 2.17
CA GLU A 111 4.06 12.10 2.68
C GLU A 111 3.85 12.56 4.12
N ASP A 112 4.95 13.00 4.74
CA ASP A 112 4.94 13.67 6.01
C ASP A 112 4.15 14.99 5.89
N ASP A 113 3.46 15.40 6.94
CA ASP A 113 2.68 16.61 6.97
C ASP A 113 3.53 17.87 6.75
N THR A 114 4.82 17.79 7.00
CA THR A 114 5.75 18.91 6.82
C THR A 114 6.45 18.90 5.47
N ALA A 115 6.16 17.94 4.61
CA ALA A 115 6.81 17.83 3.32
C ALA A 115 6.48 19.02 2.42
N THR A 116 7.47 19.52 1.72
CA THR A 116 7.32 20.65 0.81
C THR A 116 7.76 20.32 -0.60
N GLY A 117 7.92 19.08 -0.93
CA GLY A 117 8.33 18.64 -2.25
C GLY A 117 7.70 17.32 -2.63
N LYS A 118 7.97 16.89 -3.85
CA LYS A 118 7.43 15.65 -4.37
C LYS A 118 8.17 14.47 -3.78
N ALA A 119 7.45 13.38 -3.54
CA ALA A 119 8.04 12.10 -3.19
C ALA A 119 7.64 11.04 -4.21
N THR A 120 8.55 10.11 -4.46
CA THR A 120 8.29 8.98 -5.36
C THR A 120 8.76 7.70 -4.70
N THR A 121 8.04 6.63 -4.93
CA THR A 121 8.41 5.33 -4.41
C THR A 121 7.82 4.22 -5.26
N HIS A 122 8.54 3.11 -5.38
CA HIS A 122 7.99 1.91 -5.97
C HIS A 122 8.55 0.67 -5.30
N GLY A 123 7.87 -0.42 -5.45
CA GLY A 123 8.24 -1.69 -4.87
C GLY A 123 7.14 -2.70 -5.03
N TRP A 124 7.05 -3.64 -4.07
CA TRP A 124 5.96 -4.60 -4.05
C TRP A 124 5.49 -4.82 -2.61
N TRP A 125 4.30 -5.35 -2.49
CA TRP A 125 3.70 -5.62 -1.19
C TRP A 125 2.78 -6.82 -1.28
N ASN A 126 2.36 -7.31 -0.14
CA ASN A 126 1.39 -8.40 -0.05
C ASN A 126 0.56 -8.20 1.21
N ALA A 127 -0.73 -8.50 1.13
CA ALA A 127 -1.63 -8.36 2.27
C ALA A 127 -1.36 -9.41 3.36
N ASP A 128 -0.64 -10.47 3.02
CA ASP A 128 -0.20 -11.51 3.95
C ASP A 128 1.32 -11.50 4.04
N LYS A 129 1.86 -12.38 4.84
CA LYS A 129 3.31 -12.52 4.95
C LYS A 129 3.85 -13.14 3.67
N LEU A 130 4.86 -12.53 3.11
CA LEU A 130 5.52 -13.04 1.93
C LEU A 130 7.02 -12.89 2.12
N LYS A 131 7.75 -13.97 1.89
CA LYS A 131 9.20 -13.92 2.08
C LYS A 131 9.84 -13.05 1.01
N ASN A 132 10.89 -12.34 1.41
CA ASN A 132 11.67 -11.57 0.47
C ASN A 132 12.48 -12.53 -0.41
N GLN A 133 12.37 -12.34 -1.71
CA GLN A 133 13.09 -13.22 -2.65
C GLN A 133 13.85 -12.41 -3.68
#